data_fe423c3703e83bbdeaf8254bb3bcc2d3
#
_entry.id   fe423c3703e83bbdeaf8254bb3bcc2d3
#
_cell.length_a   1.000
_cell.length_b   1.000
_cell.length_c   1.000
_cell.angle_alpha   90.00
_cell.angle_beta   90.00
_cell.angle_gamma   90.00
#
_symmetry.space_group_name_H-M   'P 1'
#
loop_
_entity.id
_entity.type
_entity.pdbx_description
1 polymer ?
#
loop_
_entity_poly.entity_id
_entity_poly.type
_entity_poly.pdbx_seq_one_letter_code
_entity_poly.pdbx_strand_id
1 'polypeptide(L)'
;SPGGGISGGGTTGSTATANEKQFIIHLQDIETKNSAPFANRKYHIQSGDNSIDVTSNENGDILLDISPKEHPRANTVIGDTETTITEAEVPDGYQVIPSSTVIYISVWNNEDDYYLKSIENDGNNNPFDIDMEKRQLTIMRFPVAKLELRVTDPDRNPLSGATFAIMDGSKTVAQLTSGSNGECSIPVKLHEEDNIGYSACLTTGDQPYDIKEIHPPEGHQGGFTCSFHLFYNQYPSDPPPHYTTWFRIDAFTPNSGAWGSYSLEKTVGNNDTFHIIYKNN
;
A
#
# COMPACT_ATOMS: atom_id res chain seq x y z
N SER A 1 16.29 -6.68 25.26
CA SER A 1 15.41 -6.21 24.27
C SER A 1 14.25 -5.52 24.91
N PRO A 2 14.16 -4.35 24.64
CA PRO A 2 13.01 -3.63 25.04
C PRO A 2 11.75 -4.13 24.44
N GLY A 3 11.85 -4.97 23.68
CA GLY A 3 10.86 -5.54 22.99
C GLY A 3 9.51 -5.45 23.38
N GLY A 4 9.36 -5.31 24.35
CA GLY A 4 8.11 -5.30 24.72
C GLY A 4 7.08 -5.30 23.72
N GLY A 5 7.40 -5.52 22.87
CA GLY A 5 6.71 -5.73 21.78
C GLY A 5 5.30 -5.59 21.78
N ILE A 6 4.94 -4.60 21.34
CA ILE A 6 3.65 -4.56 20.82
C ILE A 6 3.67 -5.44 19.62
N SER A 7 3.30 -6.62 19.82
CA SER A 7 3.04 -7.52 18.72
C SER A 7 1.61 -7.31 18.25
N GLY A 8 1.29 -7.80 17.12
CA GLY A 8 -0.09 -7.91 16.73
C GLY A 8 -0.67 -6.72 16.02
N GLY A 9 0.11 -6.00 15.32
CA GLY A 9 -0.43 -5.00 14.43
C GLY A 9 -0.79 -3.67 15.05
N GLY A 10 -0.30 -3.43 16.20
CA GLY A 10 -0.39 -2.09 16.77
C GLY A 10 0.45 -1.12 15.95
N THR A 11 0.06 0.14 15.97
CA THR A 11 0.91 1.19 15.44
C THR A 11 2.04 1.41 16.41
N THR A 12 3.24 1.43 15.90
CA THR A 12 4.41 1.69 16.73
C THR A 12 5.25 2.76 16.07
N GLY A 13 5.69 3.71 16.86
CA GLY A 13 6.78 4.55 16.45
C GLY A 13 8.08 3.75 16.44
N SER A 14 9.11 4.33 15.89
CA SER A 14 10.44 3.77 15.95
C SER A 14 10.92 3.67 17.40
N THR A 15 11.52 2.54 17.76
CA THR A 15 12.16 2.32 19.06
C THR A 15 13.67 2.31 18.98
N ALA A 16 14.22 2.27 17.78
CA ALA A 16 15.67 2.35 17.58
C ALA A 16 16.18 3.76 17.91
N THR A 17 17.41 3.85 18.34
CA THR A 17 18.08 5.13 18.62
C THR A 17 19.34 5.22 17.78
N ALA A 18 19.44 6.30 17.00
CA ALA A 18 20.62 6.60 16.20
C ALA A 18 21.52 7.60 16.91
N ASN A 19 22.83 7.36 16.86
CA ASN A 19 23.82 8.36 17.25
C ASN A 19 24.10 9.31 16.07
N GLU A 20 25.00 10.27 16.26
CA GLU A 20 25.30 11.29 15.26
C GLU A 20 25.95 10.74 13.96
N LYS A 21 26.41 9.49 13.98
CA LYS A 21 27.01 8.79 12.82
C LYS A 21 26.08 7.74 12.24
N GLN A 22 24.81 7.82 12.56
CA GLN A 22 23.77 6.88 12.14
C GLN A 22 22.50 7.59 11.77
N PHE A 23 21.63 6.88 11.08
CA PHE A 23 20.23 7.27 10.93
C PHE A 23 19.34 6.02 10.86
N ILE A 24 18.05 6.22 11.00
CA ILE A 24 17.06 5.16 11.00
C ILE A 24 16.14 5.34 9.80
N ILE A 25 15.88 4.25 9.10
CA ILE A 25 14.74 4.16 8.18
C ILE A 25 13.65 3.39 8.90
N HIS A 26 12.49 4.01 9.07
CA HIS A 26 11.30 3.39 9.62
C HIS A 26 10.26 3.24 8.53
N LEU A 27 9.61 2.07 8.45
CA LEU A 27 8.58 1.79 7.45
C LEU A 27 7.24 1.57 8.14
N GLN A 28 6.20 2.21 7.60
CA GLN A 28 4.84 2.09 8.14
C GLN A 28 3.79 2.30 7.05
N ASP A 29 2.61 1.74 7.29
CA ASP A 29 1.44 1.97 6.45
C ASP A 29 1.06 3.45 6.47
N ILE A 30 0.80 4.04 5.30
CA ILE A 30 0.51 5.47 5.18
C ILE A 30 -0.80 5.86 5.88
N GLU A 31 -1.79 4.96 5.92
CA GLU A 31 -3.11 5.24 6.48
C GLU A 31 -3.19 4.88 7.96
N THR A 32 -2.79 3.66 8.29
CA THR A 32 -2.93 3.11 9.65
C THR A 32 -1.74 3.41 10.54
N LYS A 33 -0.60 3.77 9.95
CA LYS A 33 0.70 3.92 10.60
C LYS A 33 1.23 2.63 11.24
N ASN A 34 0.64 1.51 10.86
CA ASN A 34 1.08 0.20 11.32
C ASN A 34 2.41 -0.18 10.67
N SER A 35 3.38 -0.59 11.46
CA SER A 35 4.71 -1.02 10.99
C SER A 35 4.91 -2.54 11.02
N ALA A 36 3.97 -3.29 11.58
CA ALA A 36 4.09 -4.74 11.71
C ALA A 36 4.33 -5.48 10.37
N PRO A 37 3.70 -5.10 9.25
CA PRO A 37 3.98 -5.75 7.96
C PRO A 37 5.43 -5.63 7.49
N PHE A 38 6.15 -4.63 7.98
CA PHE A 38 7.51 -4.30 7.57
C PHE A 38 8.57 -4.75 8.58
N ALA A 39 8.15 -5.51 9.59
CA ALA A 39 9.04 -6.05 10.61
C ALA A 39 9.76 -7.30 10.09
N ASN A 40 11.04 -7.44 10.47
CA ASN A 40 11.85 -8.61 10.16
C ASN A 40 11.92 -8.92 8.66
N ARG A 41 11.96 -7.88 7.84
CA ARG A 41 12.02 -7.95 6.37
C ARG A 41 13.41 -7.58 5.87
N LYS A 42 13.79 -8.18 4.75
CA LYS A 42 15.09 -7.95 4.12
C LYS A 42 15.01 -6.85 3.08
N TYR A 43 15.97 -5.95 3.12
CA TYR A 43 16.11 -4.83 2.20
C TYR A 43 17.51 -4.78 1.63
N HIS A 44 17.60 -4.28 0.40
CA HIS A 44 18.85 -3.97 -0.25
C HIS A 44 18.98 -2.47 -0.37
N ILE A 45 20.09 -1.92 0.08
CA ILE A 45 20.38 -0.50 0.03
C ILE A 45 21.63 -0.29 -0.84
N GLN A 46 21.48 0.52 -1.88
CA GLN A 46 22.57 0.92 -2.73
C GLN A 46 22.92 2.37 -2.43
N SER A 47 24.15 2.61 -1.97
CA SER A 47 24.64 3.94 -1.63
C SER A 47 25.99 4.17 -2.31
N GLY A 48 26.00 4.94 -3.40
CA GLY A 48 27.18 5.05 -4.24
C GLY A 48 27.66 3.67 -4.68
N ASP A 49 28.92 3.35 -4.38
CA ASP A 49 29.50 2.03 -4.67
C ASP A 49 29.22 0.97 -3.59
N ASN A 50 28.55 1.34 -2.51
CA ASN A 50 28.23 0.41 -1.43
C ASN A 50 26.89 -0.29 -1.67
N SER A 51 26.91 -1.60 -1.50
CA SER A 51 25.74 -2.48 -1.58
C SER A 51 25.54 -3.11 -0.20
N ILE A 52 24.39 -2.81 0.43
CA ILE A 52 24.15 -3.15 1.82
C ILE A 52 22.89 -3.99 1.91
N ASP A 53 23.01 -5.20 2.47
CA ASP A 53 21.87 -6.05 2.79
C ASP A 53 21.54 -5.91 4.27
N VAL A 54 20.32 -5.55 4.58
CA VAL A 54 19.88 -5.31 5.95
C VAL A 54 18.53 -5.98 6.21
N THR A 55 18.24 -6.17 7.50
CA THR A 55 16.96 -6.68 7.95
C THR A 55 16.36 -5.68 8.93
N SER A 56 15.11 -5.30 8.70
CA SER A 56 14.38 -4.45 9.65
C SER A 56 14.17 -5.21 10.97
N ASN A 57 14.07 -4.46 12.06
CA ASN A 57 13.77 -5.04 13.36
C ASN A 57 12.26 -5.33 13.52
N GLU A 58 11.86 -5.75 14.71
CA GLU A 58 10.46 -6.06 15.03
C GLU A 58 9.51 -4.86 14.96
N ASN A 59 10.06 -3.65 14.90
CA ASN A 59 9.29 -2.40 14.80
C ASN A 59 9.37 -1.76 13.41
N GLY A 60 9.92 -2.45 12.43
CA GLY A 60 10.06 -1.93 11.07
C GLY A 60 11.18 -0.91 10.92
N ASP A 61 12.18 -0.93 11.79
CA ASP A 61 13.32 -0.02 11.77
C ASP A 61 14.54 -0.65 11.16
N ILE A 62 15.27 0.14 10.39
CA ILE A 62 16.60 -0.18 9.86
C ILE A 62 17.57 0.87 10.38
N LEU A 63 18.51 0.45 11.22
CA LEU A 63 19.57 1.32 11.71
C LEU A 63 20.77 1.25 10.77
N LEU A 64 21.21 2.38 10.26
CA LEU A 64 22.27 2.48 9.27
C LEU A 64 23.42 3.35 9.74
N ASP A 65 24.64 2.86 9.56
CA ASP A 65 25.85 3.65 9.74
C ASP A 65 26.10 4.50 8.50
N ILE A 66 26.63 5.69 8.70
CA ILE A 66 27.03 6.60 7.63
C ILE A 66 28.56 6.72 7.54
N SER A 67 29.04 7.12 6.39
CA SER A 67 30.43 7.55 6.20
C SER A 67 30.49 8.78 5.30
N PRO A 68 31.54 9.60 5.44
CA PRO A 68 31.75 10.72 4.52
C PRO A 68 32.10 10.21 3.12
N LYS A 69 31.74 11.00 2.12
CA LYS A 69 32.06 10.70 0.72
C LYS A 69 33.58 10.61 0.47
N GLU A 70 34.34 11.41 1.18
CA GLU A 70 35.79 11.47 1.06
C GLU A 70 36.49 10.25 1.67
N HIS A 71 35.84 9.57 2.62
CA HIS A 71 36.35 8.41 3.31
C HIS A 71 35.26 7.35 3.45
N PRO A 72 34.79 6.76 2.33
CA PRO A 72 33.72 5.79 2.37
C PRO A 72 34.17 4.50 3.06
N ARG A 73 33.33 3.99 3.95
CA ARG A 73 33.57 2.70 4.61
C ARG A 73 32.57 1.67 4.08
N ALA A 74 32.96 0.40 4.08
CA ALA A 74 32.08 -0.68 3.69
C ALA A 74 30.84 -0.77 4.60
N ASN A 75 29.72 -1.21 4.06
CA ASN A 75 28.46 -1.39 4.76
C ASN A 75 27.90 -0.13 5.42
N THR A 76 28.21 1.02 4.86
CA THR A 76 27.68 2.29 5.32
C THR A 76 26.92 2.99 4.19
N VAL A 77 26.01 3.88 4.58
CA VAL A 77 25.41 4.83 3.65
C VAL A 77 26.40 5.97 3.47
N ILE A 78 26.84 6.16 2.23
CA ILE A 78 27.81 7.18 1.89
C ILE A 78 27.12 8.55 1.83
N GLY A 79 27.60 9.50 2.59
CA GLY A 79 27.07 10.87 2.56
C GLY A 79 27.26 11.54 1.22
N ASP A 80 26.42 12.51 0.93
CA ASP A 80 26.46 13.33 -0.26
C ASP A 80 26.44 12.52 -1.57
N THR A 81 25.75 11.38 -1.53
CA THR A 81 25.45 10.52 -2.69
C THR A 81 23.99 10.08 -2.67
N GLU A 82 23.48 9.70 -3.82
CA GLU A 82 22.15 9.11 -3.91
C GLU A 82 22.13 7.72 -3.29
N THR A 83 21.09 7.44 -2.50
CA THR A 83 20.87 6.16 -1.85
C THR A 83 19.49 5.65 -2.20
N THR A 84 19.41 4.40 -2.63
CA THR A 84 18.15 3.75 -2.99
C THR A 84 17.91 2.55 -2.08
N ILE A 85 16.64 2.22 -1.87
CA ILE A 85 16.22 1.07 -1.08
C ILE A 85 15.26 0.20 -1.89
N THR A 86 15.48 -1.10 -1.88
CA THR A 86 14.61 -2.09 -2.50
C THR A 86 14.29 -3.20 -1.51
N GLU A 87 13.15 -3.84 -1.72
CA GLU A 87 12.70 -4.95 -0.88
C GLU A 87 13.08 -6.28 -1.52
N ALA A 88 13.55 -7.23 -0.72
CA ALA A 88 13.77 -8.59 -1.19
C ALA A 88 12.43 -9.28 -1.52
N GLU A 89 11.42 -9.03 -0.69
CA GLU A 89 10.04 -9.46 -0.91
C GLU A 89 9.10 -8.33 -0.50
N VAL A 90 8.11 -8.05 -1.33
CA VAL A 90 7.09 -7.06 -1.01
C VAL A 90 6.10 -7.70 -0.03
N PRO A 91 5.81 -7.06 1.10
CA PRO A 91 4.79 -7.56 2.01
C PRO A 91 3.42 -7.68 1.33
N ASP A 92 2.70 -8.75 1.64
CA ASP A 92 1.36 -8.96 1.09
C ASP A 92 0.45 -7.77 1.36
N GLY A 93 -0.27 -7.35 0.32
CA GLY A 93 -1.20 -6.24 0.40
C GLY A 93 -0.60 -4.85 0.26
N TYR A 94 0.70 -4.75 -0.02
CA TYR A 94 1.38 -3.47 -0.22
C TYR A 94 1.98 -3.33 -1.61
N GLN A 95 2.05 -2.10 -2.07
CA GLN A 95 2.73 -1.76 -3.31
C GLN A 95 4.24 -1.81 -3.09
N VAL A 96 4.98 -2.10 -4.15
CA VAL A 96 6.45 -2.03 -4.17
C VAL A 96 6.92 -0.62 -3.82
N ILE A 97 8.04 -0.50 -3.13
CA ILE A 97 8.72 0.80 -3.01
C ILE A 97 9.06 1.28 -4.42
N PRO A 98 8.60 2.48 -4.83
CA PRO A 98 8.90 2.97 -6.17
C PRO A 98 10.42 3.08 -6.40
N SER A 99 10.88 2.72 -7.60
CA SER A 99 12.29 2.84 -7.97
C SER A 99 12.78 4.29 -7.99
N SER A 100 11.87 5.25 -8.06
CA SER A 100 12.15 6.68 -7.94
C SER A 100 12.40 7.13 -6.49
N THR A 101 12.29 6.23 -5.53
CA THR A 101 12.53 6.54 -4.11
C THR A 101 14.02 6.69 -3.88
N VAL A 102 14.47 7.92 -3.74
CA VAL A 102 15.88 8.25 -3.56
C VAL A 102 16.03 9.05 -2.28
N ILE A 103 16.97 8.61 -1.46
CA ILE A 103 17.35 9.25 -0.21
C ILE A 103 18.69 9.92 -0.42
N TYR A 104 18.81 11.13 0.08
CA TYR A 104 20.06 11.86 0.08
C TYR A 104 20.39 12.29 1.48
N ILE A 105 21.52 11.86 2.01
CA ILE A 105 21.98 12.31 3.31
C ILE A 105 23.19 13.22 3.14
N SER A 106 23.21 14.33 3.89
CA SER A 106 24.35 15.21 3.94
C SER A 106 25.15 14.91 5.20
N VAL A 107 26.44 14.82 5.04
CA VAL A 107 27.38 14.53 6.13
C VAL A 107 28.34 15.69 6.26
N TRP A 108 28.36 16.29 7.45
CA TRP A 108 29.41 17.23 7.79
C TRP A 108 30.69 16.45 8.09
N ASN A 109 31.79 16.89 7.51
CA ASN A 109 33.07 16.16 7.62
C ASN A 109 34.23 17.15 7.78
N ASN A 110 35.12 16.85 8.70
CA ASN A 110 36.44 17.44 8.78
C ASN A 110 37.50 16.31 8.93
N GLU A 111 38.76 16.67 9.11
CA GLU A 111 39.83 15.69 9.13
C GLU A 111 39.66 14.65 10.23
N ASP A 112 39.03 15.01 11.34
CA ASP A 112 39.04 14.20 12.58
C ASP A 112 37.66 13.62 12.91
N ASP A 113 36.60 14.14 12.37
CA ASP A 113 35.25 13.75 12.75
C ASP A 113 34.22 14.01 11.63
N TYR A 114 33.06 13.36 11.75
CA TYR A 114 31.92 13.57 10.87
C TYR A 114 30.62 13.29 11.60
N TYR A 115 29.54 13.86 11.11
CA TYR A 115 28.21 13.60 11.64
C TYR A 115 27.12 13.82 10.58
N LEU A 116 25.95 13.24 10.80
CA LEU A 116 24.78 13.45 9.97
C LEU A 116 24.32 14.90 10.06
N LYS A 117 24.28 15.58 8.92
CA LYS A 117 23.83 16.97 8.83
C LYS A 117 22.35 17.07 8.48
N SER A 118 21.91 16.32 7.45
CA SER A 118 20.52 16.34 7.01
C SER A 118 20.16 15.03 6.30
N ILE A 119 18.86 14.75 6.28
CA ILE A 119 18.24 13.70 5.49
C ILE A 119 17.28 14.39 4.53
N GLU A 120 17.37 14.09 3.24
CA GLU A 120 16.54 14.69 2.21
C GLU A 120 15.91 13.63 1.32
N ASN A 121 14.71 13.91 0.87
CA ASN A 121 14.05 13.15 -0.16
C ASN A 121 14.46 13.72 -1.51
N ASP A 122 15.29 13.00 -2.26
CA ASP A 122 15.77 13.42 -3.57
C ASP A 122 14.90 12.88 -4.72
N GLY A 123 13.89 12.10 -4.41
CA GLY A 123 12.92 11.60 -5.36
C GLY A 123 11.67 12.45 -5.43
N ASN A 124 10.94 12.33 -6.54
CA ASN A 124 9.68 13.03 -6.71
C ASN A 124 8.54 12.24 -6.05
N ASN A 125 7.66 12.96 -5.34
CA ASN A 125 6.39 12.42 -4.82
C ASN A 125 6.50 11.23 -3.87
N ASN A 126 7.63 11.09 -3.18
CA ASN A 126 7.76 10.04 -2.16
C ASN A 126 7.22 10.52 -0.83
N PRO A 127 6.33 9.78 -0.19
CA PRO A 127 5.76 10.15 1.09
C PRO A 127 6.74 9.81 2.21
N PHE A 128 7.69 10.70 2.41
CA PHE A 128 8.64 10.64 3.52
C PHE A 128 8.25 11.59 4.63
N ASP A 129 8.49 11.16 5.84
CA ASP A 129 8.48 12.01 7.02
C ASP A 129 9.88 11.99 7.63
N ILE A 130 10.45 13.16 7.85
CA ILE A 130 11.82 13.32 8.33
C ILE A 130 11.80 14.00 9.70
N ASP A 131 12.35 13.31 10.69
CA ASP A 131 12.55 13.82 12.04
C ASP A 131 14.05 13.85 12.33
N MET A 132 14.67 15.01 12.15
CA MET A 132 16.11 15.17 12.36
C MET A 132 16.53 15.07 13.83
N GLU A 133 15.63 15.38 14.74
CA GLU A 133 15.93 15.21 16.17
C GLU A 133 16.17 13.76 16.53
N LYS A 134 15.40 12.87 15.91
CA LYS A 134 15.55 11.41 16.05
C LYS A 134 16.52 10.79 15.03
N ARG A 135 16.99 11.56 14.08
CA ARG A 135 17.75 11.07 12.92
C ARG A 135 17.01 9.95 12.20
N GLN A 136 15.75 10.19 11.92
CA GLN A 136 14.84 9.20 11.37
C GLN A 136 14.20 9.68 10.09
N LEU A 137 14.18 8.78 9.10
CA LEU A 137 13.38 8.89 7.90
C LEU A 137 12.30 7.82 7.95
N THR A 138 11.05 8.24 7.90
CA THR A 138 9.92 7.32 7.77
C THR A 138 9.50 7.23 6.32
N ILE A 139 9.49 6.02 5.78
CA ILE A 139 8.95 5.74 4.45
C ILE A 139 7.52 5.25 4.64
N MET A 140 6.57 6.02 4.10
CA MET A 140 5.17 5.64 4.10
C MET A 140 4.91 4.61 3.01
N ARG A 141 4.25 3.51 3.36
CA ARG A 141 3.96 2.43 2.43
C ARG A 141 2.49 2.43 2.05
N PHE A 142 2.25 2.26 0.76
CA PHE A 142 0.92 2.30 0.19
C PHE A 142 0.33 0.90 0.14
N PRO A 143 -0.85 0.66 0.75
CA PRO A 143 -1.57 -0.58 0.51
C PRO A 143 -2.02 -0.67 -0.94
N VAL A 144 -2.16 -1.88 -1.44
CA VAL A 144 -2.76 -2.15 -2.74
C VAL A 144 -4.24 -1.81 -2.65
N ALA A 145 -4.72 -0.98 -3.55
CA ALA A 145 -6.15 -0.68 -3.64
C ALA A 145 -6.93 -1.94 -4.03
N LYS A 146 -8.16 -2.06 -3.54
CA LYS A 146 -9.04 -3.21 -3.83
C LYS A 146 -10.42 -2.72 -4.20
N LEU A 147 -10.99 -3.34 -5.24
CA LEU A 147 -12.42 -3.26 -5.47
C LEU A 147 -13.10 -4.31 -4.59
N GLU A 148 -13.92 -3.86 -3.68
CA GLU A 148 -14.65 -4.71 -2.75
C GLU A 148 -16.10 -4.88 -3.19
N LEU A 149 -16.58 -6.11 -3.14
CA LEU A 149 -18.00 -6.44 -3.28
C LEU A 149 -18.48 -6.90 -1.91
N ARG A 150 -19.45 -6.17 -1.36
CA ARG A 150 -20.11 -6.52 -0.11
C ARG A 150 -21.50 -7.03 -0.43
N VAL A 151 -21.83 -8.24 0.01
CA VAL A 151 -23.07 -8.91 -0.29
C VAL A 151 -23.88 -9.08 0.99
N THR A 152 -25.07 -8.51 1.03
CA THR A 152 -25.95 -8.56 2.20
C THR A 152 -27.42 -8.75 1.80
N ASP A 153 -28.25 -9.03 2.81
CA ASP A 153 -29.71 -8.87 2.72
C ASP A 153 -30.10 -7.39 3.00
N PRO A 154 -31.40 -7.04 2.94
CA PRO A 154 -31.84 -5.66 3.21
C PRO A 154 -31.57 -5.18 4.63
N ASP A 155 -31.42 -6.08 5.57
CA ASP A 155 -31.09 -5.76 6.97
C ASP A 155 -29.59 -5.69 7.23
N ARG A 156 -28.78 -5.71 6.16
CA ARG A 156 -27.32 -5.68 6.19
C ARG A 156 -26.69 -6.92 6.81
N ASN A 157 -27.40 -8.03 6.91
CA ASN A 157 -26.78 -9.29 7.28
C ASN A 157 -25.92 -9.81 6.14
N PRO A 158 -24.65 -10.20 6.41
CA PRO A 158 -23.76 -10.68 5.34
C PRO A 158 -24.26 -12.00 4.76
N LEU A 159 -24.13 -12.14 3.45
CA LEU A 159 -24.51 -13.34 2.70
C LEU A 159 -23.25 -13.94 2.05
N SER A 160 -22.97 -15.19 2.36
CA SER A 160 -21.86 -15.94 1.77
C SER A 160 -22.30 -16.71 0.53
N GLY A 161 -21.33 -17.14 -0.28
CA GLY A 161 -21.56 -18.05 -1.40
C GLY A 161 -22.04 -17.39 -2.69
N ALA A 162 -22.23 -16.09 -2.71
CA ALA A 162 -22.47 -15.38 -3.98
C ALA A 162 -21.20 -15.39 -4.81
N THR A 163 -21.29 -15.82 -6.06
CA THR A 163 -20.13 -15.95 -6.95
C THR A 163 -20.30 -15.06 -8.18
N PHE A 164 -19.26 -14.31 -8.50
CA PHE A 164 -19.24 -13.34 -9.58
C PHE A 164 -18.01 -13.55 -10.46
N ALA A 165 -18.19 -13.40 -11.78
CA ALA A 165 -17.08 -13.28 -12.71
C ALA A 165 -16.84 -11.79 -12.99
N ILE A 166 -15.60 -11.34 -12.86
CA ILE A 166 -15.19 -10.01 -13.30
C ILE A 166 -14.62 -10.16 -14.70
N MET A 167 -15.21 -9.46 -15.66
CA MET A 167 -14.91 -9.62 -17.08
C MET A 167 -14.27 -8.37 -17.67
N ASP A 168 -13.28 -8.57 -18.51
CA ASP A 168 -12.71 -7.60 -19.43
C ASP A 168 -13.08 -8.04 -20.85
N GLY A 169 -14.17 -7.50 -21.39
CA GLY A 169 -14.74 -8.02 -22.62
C GLY A 169 -15.15 -9.49 -22.47
N SER A 170 -14.60 -10.35 -23.29
CA SER A 170 -14.82 -11.80 -23.22
C SER A 170 -13.89 -12.53 -22.26
N LYS A 171 -12.88 -11.84 -21.73
CA LYS A 171 -11.87 -12.44 -20.84
C LYS A 171 -12.35 -12.38 -19.39
N THR A 172 -12.31 -13.50 -18.70
CA THR A 172 -12.51 -13.55 -17.25
C THR A 172 -11.22 -13.13 -16.57
N VAL A 173 -11.25 -11.99 -15.86
CA VAL A 173 -10.12 -11.51 -15.07
C VAL A 173 -10.01 -12.28 -13.77
N ALA A 174 -11.13 -12.48 -13.09
CA ALA A 174 -11.19 -13.20 -11.84
C ALA A 174 -12.61 -13.70 -11.57
N GLN A 175 -12.71 -14.70 -10.71
CA GLN A 175 -13.95 -15.18 -10.14
C GLN A 175 -13.90 -14.95 -8.64
N LEU A 176 -14.91 -14.27 -8.10
CA LEU A 176 -14.96 -13.87 -6.70
C LEU A 176 -16.16 -14.54 -6.03
N THR A 177 -15.96 -15.01 -4.80
CA THR A 177 -17.03 -15.59 -3.98
C THR A 177 -17.09 -14.90 -2.64
N SER A 178 -18.27 -14.45 -2.23
CA SER A 178 -18.45 -13.81 -0.93
C SER A 178 -18.22 -14.80 0.21
N GLY A 179 -17.43 -14.39 1.20
CA GLY A 179 -17.12 -15.17 2.38
C GLY A 179 -18.18 -15.03 3.47
N SER A 180 -17.88 -15.53 4.65
CA SER A 180 -18.79 -15.50 5.82
C SER A 180 -19.13 -14.07 6.27
N ASN A 181 -18.25 -13.11 6.00
CA ASN A 181 -18.51 -11.68 6.24
C ASN A 181 -19.25 -10.99 5.08
N GLY A 182 -19.64 -11.73 4.05
CA GLY A 182 -20.30 -11.20 2.86
C GLY A 182 -19.37 -10.51 1.87
N GLU A 183 -18.07 -10.56 2.06
CA GLU A 183 -17.12 -9.77 1.27
C GLU A 183 -16.27 -10.64 0.33
N CYS A 184 -15.93 -10.06 -0.81
CA CYS A 184 -14.89 -10.53 -1.72
C CYS A 184 -14.27 -9.31 -2.42
N SER A 185 -13.05 -9.46 -2.93
CA SER A 185 -12.33 -8.32 -3.49
C SER A 185 -11.35 -8.74 -4.59
N ILE A 186 -10.98 -7.76 -5.39
CA ILE A 186 -9.94 -7.89 -6.42
C ILE A 186 -9.00 -6.69 -6.35
N PRO A 187 -7.67 -6.86 -6.46
CA PRO A 187 -6.73 -5.76 -6.49
C PRO A 187 -6.97 -4.82 -7.66
N VAL A 188 -6.67 -3.55 -7.45
CA VAL A 188 -6.78 -2.48 -8.45
C VAL A 188 -5.45 -1.77 -8.60
N LYS A 189 -4.94 -1.68 -9.83
CA LYS A 189 -3.86 -0.76 -10.17
C LYS A 189 -4.44 0.63 -10.34
N LEU A 190 -3.91 1.59 -9.61
CA LEU A 190 -4.30 2.98 -9.76
C LEU A 190 -3.64 3.63 -10.98
N HIS A 191 -2.48 3.12 -11.39
CA HIS A 191 -1.80 3.50 -12.63
C HIS A 191 -1.40 2.24 -13.39
N GLU A 192 -1.44 2.29 -14.71
CA GLU A 192 -1.10 1.14 -15.56
C GLU A 192 0.33 0.64 -15.33
N GLU A 193 1.25 1.56 -15.05
CA GLU A 193 2.65 1.24 -14.78
C GLU A 193 2.93 0.68 -13.39
N ASP A 194 1.95 0.68 -12.48
CA ASP A 194 2.14 0.20 -11.13
C ASP A 194 2.42 -1.31 -11.13
N ASN A 195 3.43 -1.71 -10.38
CA ASN A 195 3.70 -3.11 -10.10
C ASN A 195 3.16 -3.45 -8.70
N ILE A 196 1.98 -4.04 -8.65
CA ILE A 196 1.34 -4.41 -7.39
C ILE A 196 1.52 -5.88 -7.02
N GLY A 197 2.25 -6.65 -7.83
CA GLY A 197 2.54 -8.06 -7.54
C GLY A 197 1.39 -9.03 -7.77
N TYR A 198 0.28 -8.59 -8.34
CA TYR A 198 -0.89 -9.43 -8.64
C TYR A 198 -1.12 -9.51 -10.14
N SER A 199 -1.27 -10.74 -10.67
CA SER A 199 -1.58 -10.96 -12.08
C SER A 199 -3.06 -10.74 -12.40
N ALA A 200 -3.94 -11.08 -11.47
CA ALA A 200 -5.39 -10.84 -11.60
C ALA A 200 -5.74 -9.54 -10.88
N CYS A 201 -5.90 -8.47 -11.64
CA CYS A 201 -6.22 -7.16 -11.12
C CYS A 201 -7.00 -6.33 -12.15
N LEU A 202 -7.65 -5.29 -11.66
CA LEU A 202 -8.27 -4.27 -12.49
C LEU A 202 -7.36 -3.05 -12.58
N THR A 203 -7.60 -2.19 -13.57
CA THR A 203 -6.84 -0.95 -13.75
C THR A 203 -7.81 0.21 -13.90
N THR A 204 -7.51 1.35 -13.30
CA THR A 204 -8.28 2.57 -13.52
C THR A 204 -8.10 3.07 -14.94
N GLY A 205 -9.13 3.71 -15.48
CA GLY A 205 -9.13 4.27 -16.83
C GLY A 205 -10.46 4.06 -17.53
N ASP A 206 -10.45 4.27 -18.84
CA ASP A 206 -11.66 4.15 -19.67
C ASP A 206 -12.02 2.71 -20.02
N GLN A 207 -11.22 1.75 -19.58
CA GLN A 207 -11.46 0.33 -19.79
C GLN A 207 -12.72 -0.09 -19.04
N PRO A 208 -13.79 -0.53 -19.73
CA PRO A 208 -14.97 -1.03 -19.06
C PRO A 208 -14.76 -2.47 -18.58
N TYR A 209 -15.34 -2.74 -17.42
CA TYR A 209 -15.42 -4.08 -16.86
C TYR A 209 -16.89 -4.46 -16.64
N ASP A 210 -17.15 -5.77 -16.59
CA ASP A 210 -18.45 -6.31 -16.23
C ASP A 210 -18.35 -7.19 -15.01
N ILE A 211 -19.31 -7.07 -14.11
CA ILE A 211 -19.56 -8.07 -13.07
C ILE A 211 -20.71 -8.92 -13.56
N LYS A 212 -20.49 -10.22 -13.68
CA LYS A 212 -21.52 -11.20 -14.04
C LYS A 212 -21.72 -12.16 -12.88
N GLU A 213 -22.94 -12.16 -12.34
CA GLU A 213 -23.28 -13.14 -11.32
C GLU A 213 -23.27 -14.54 -11.91
N ILE A 214 -22.55 -15.47 -11.24
CA ILE A 214 -22.55 -16.89 -11.58
C ILE A 214 -23.57 -17.63 -10.70
N HIS A 215 -23.56 -17.36 -9.39
CA HIS A 215 -24.49 -17.91 -8.44
C HIS A 215 -24.91 -16.83 -7.44
N PRO A 216 -26.22 -16.66 -7.18
CA PRO A 216 -26.66 -15.84 -6.06
C PRO A 216 -26.33 -16.52 -4.73
N PRO A 217 -26.46 -15.81 -3.60
CA PRO A 217 -26.43 -16.47 -2.31
C PRO A 217 -27.54 -17.51 -2.21
N GLU A 218 -27.28 -18.60 -1.49
CA GLU A 218 -28.28 -19.67 -1.32
C GLU A 218 -29.61 -19.11 -0.79
N GLY A 219 -30.70 -19.55 -1.41
CA GLY A 219 -32.05 -19.11 -1.05
C GLY A 219 -32.45 -17.75 -1.61
N HIS A 220 -31.65 -17.12 -2.42
CA HIS A 220 -31.96 -15.82 -3.01
C HIS A 220 -32.07 -15.91 -4.54
N GLN A 221 -32.90 -15.04 -5.10
CA GLN A 221 -33.04 -14.91 -6.56
C GLN A 221 -31.84 -14.20 -7.14
N GLY A 222 -31.26 -14.76 -8.21
CA GLY A 222 -30.19 -14.13 -8.95
C GLY A 222 -30.66 -13.11 -10.00
N GLY A 223 -29.70 -12.51 -10.67
CA GLY A 223 -29.92 -11.57 -11.75
C GLY A 223 -29.03 -10.33 -11.70
N PHE A 224 -28.12 -10.24 -10.76
CA PHE A 224 -27.18 -9.12 -10.68
C PHE A 224 -26.21 -9.13 -11.86
N THR A 225 -26.10 -7.99 -12.52
CA THR A 225 -25.06 -7.70 -13.50
C THR A 225 -24.77 -6.20 -13.46
N CYS A 226 -23.53 -5.83 -13.73
CA CYS A 226 -23.13 -4.44 -13.72
C CYS A 226 -21.96 -4.22 -14.67
N SER A 227 -22.09 -3.19 -15.51
CA SER A 227 -20.97 -2.67 -16.31
C SER A 227 -20.46 -1.38 -15.68
N PHE A 228 -19.14 -1.28 -15.55
CA PHE A 228 -18.53 -0.16 -14.84
C PHE A 228 -17.12 0.09 -15.35
N HIS A 229 -16.59 1.25 -15.04
CA HIS A 229 -15.14 1.48 -15.07
C HIS A 229 -14.69 2.20 -13.79
N LEU A 230 -13.38 2.24 -13.60
CA LEU A 230 -12.74 2.80 -12.40
C LEU A 230 -12.00 4.08 -12.77
N PHE A 231 -12.25 5.14 -12.02
CA PHE A 231 -11.55 6.40 -12.17
C PHE A 231 -10.56 6.61 -11.04
N TYR A 232 -9.34 6.95 -11.40
CA TYR A 232 -8.34 7.38 -10.45
C TYR A 232 -8.60 8.79 -9.95
N ASN A 233 -8.47 8.98 -8.64
CA ASN A 233 -8.52 10.28 -7.99
C ASN A 233 -7.31 10.46 -7.09
N GLN A 234 -6.87 11.70 -6.96
CA GLN A 234 -5.80 12.10 -6.06
C GLN A 234 -6.11 13.50 -5.52
N TYR A 235 -5.86 13.71 -4.24
CA TYR A 235 -5.85 15.05 -3.66
C TYR A 235 -4.45 15.63 -3.76
N PRO A 236 -4.16 16.46 -4.76
CA PRO A 236 -2.84 17.03 -4.92
C PRO A 236 -2.54 18.17 -3.94
N SER A 237 -3.55 18.62 -3.22
CA SER A 237 -3.42 19.75 -2.29
C SER A 237 -2.76 19.39 -0.96
N ASP A 238 -2.69 18.10 -0.63
CA ASP A 238 -2.05 17.69 0.59
C ASP A 238 -0.54 17.57 0.36
N PRO A 239 0.28 18.31 1.13
CA PRO A 239 1.72 18.14 1.01
C PRO A 239 2.14 16.74 1.45
N PRO A 240 3.25 16.19 0.92
CA PRO A 240 3.79 14.94 1.43
C PRO A 240 3.99 15.05 2.95
N PRO A 241 3.71 14.00 3.73
CA PRO A 241 3.34 12.62 3.33
C PRO A 241 1.84 12.36 3.21
N HIS A 242 1.01 13.36 3.01
CA HIS A 242 -0.44 13.27 3.07
C HIS A 242 -1.11 12.99 1.73
N TYR A 243 -0.43 12.36 0.77
CA TYR A 243 -1.05 11.97 -0.48
C TYR A 243 -2.09 10.88 -0.24
N THR A 244 -3.34 11.17 -0.58
CA THR A 244 -4.39 10.18 -0.62
C THR A 244 -4.75 9.92 -2.08
N THR A 245 -4.59 8.68 -2.51
CA THR A 245 -4.97 8.23 -3.83
C THR A 245 -6.07 7.18 -3.71
N TRP A 246 -7.12 7.28 -4.54
CA TRP A 246 -8.23 6.35 -4.51
C TRP A 246 -8.87 6.25 -5.88
N PHE A 247 -9.78 5.30 -6.03
CA PHE A 247 -10.60 5.19 -7.22
C PHE A 247 -12.09 5.39 -6.92
N ARG A 248 -12.82 5.84 -7.93
CA ARG A 248 -14.28 5.86 -7.96
C ARG A 248 -14.78 4.84 -8.97
N ILE A 249 -15.97 4.32 -8.69
CA ILE A 249 -16.72 3.47 -9.63
C ILE A 249 -17.70 4.33 -10.40
N ASP A 250 -17.69 4.19 -11.72
CA ASP A 250 -18.73 4.70 -12.59
C ASP A 250 -19.47 3.51 -13.19
N ALA A 251 -20.71 3.31 -12.77
CA ALA A 251 -21.53 2.17 -13.16
C ALA A 251 -22.58 2.60 -14.19
N PHE A 252 -22.76 1.79 -15.24
CA PHE A 252 -23.62 2.13 -16.38
C PHE A 252 -24.95 1.38 -16.40
N THR A 253 -25.10 0.35 -15.58
CA THR A 253 -26.32 -0.47 -15.56
C THR A 253 -27.28 -0.01 -14.49
N PRO A 254 -28.58 -0.28 -14.64
CA PRO A 254 -29.55 0.00 -13.58
C PRO A 254 -29.15 -0.66 -12.28
N ASN A 255 -29.33 0.04 -11.16
CA ASN A 255 -28.89 -0.41 -9.86
C ASN A 255 -29.92 -1.26 -9.11
N SER A 256 -30.99 -1.67 -9.77
CA SER A 256 -32.03 -2.51 -9.15
C SER A 256 -32.71 -3.42 -10.17
N GLY A 257 -33.26 -4.50 -9.66
CA GLY A 257 -33.99 -5.49 -10.43
C GLY A 257 -34.76 -6.43 -9.49
N ALA A 258 -35.33 -7.50 -10.06
CA ALA A 258 -36.11 -8.48 -9.29
C ALA A 258 -35.24 -9.17 -8.19
N TRP A 259 -33.94 -9.28 -8.41
CA TRP A 259 -32.99 -9.89 -7.47
C TRP A 259 -32.71 -9.00 -6.25
N GLY A 260 -32.77 -7.68 -6.39
CA GLY A 260 -32.41 -6.72 -5.36
C GLY A 260 -31.89 -5.42 -5.94
N SER A 261 -30.87 -4.87 -5.31
CA SER A 261 -30.27 -3.61 -5.71
C SER A 261 -28.79 -3.56 -5.33
N TYR A 262 -28.06 -2.59 -5.88
CA TYR A 262 -26.74 -2.25 -5.36
C TYR A 262 -26.64 -0.75 -5.12
N SER A 263 -25.76 -0.39 -4.22
CA SER A 263 -25.33 0.99 -3.98
C SER A 263 -23.81 1.05 -3.95
N LEU A 264 -23.28 2.25 -4.16
CA LEU A 264 -21.85 2.52 -4.04
C LEU A 264 -21.60 3.18 -2.68
N GLU A 265 -20.74 2.57 -1.90
CA GLU A 265 -20.36 3.07 -0.57
C GLU A 265 -18.88 3.36 -0.54
N LYS A 266 -18.45 4.20 0.39
CA LYS A 266 -17.03 4.48 0.60
C LYS A 266 -16.44 3.51 1.61
N THR A 267 -15.23 3.02 1.33
CA THR A 267 -14.42 2.29 2.30
C THR A 267 -13.48 3.24 3.04
N VAL A 268 -12.80 2.69 4.03
CA VAL A 268 -11.61 3.32 4.59
C VAL A 268 -10.61 3.53 3.44
N GLY A 269 -10.07 4.74 3.30
CA GLY A 269 -9.20 5.10 2.18
C GLY A 269 -9.93 5.69 0.98
N ASN A 270 -11.23 5.97 1.08
CA ASN A 270 -12.08 6.62 0.07
C ASN A 270 -12.34 5.83 -1.23
N ASN A 271 -11.94 4.59 -1.33
CA ASN A 271 -12.30 3.77 -2.49
C ASN A 271 -13.80 3.44 -2.47
N ASP A 272 -14.41 3.43 -3.64
CA ASP A 272 -15.80 2.99 -3.77
C ASP A 272 -15.91 1.47 -3.61
N THR A 273 -16.99 1.02 -3.00
CA THR A 273 -17.35 -0.39 -2.81
C THR A 273 -18.71 -0.63 -3.41
N PHE A 274 -18.89 -1.75 -4.09
CA PHE A 274 -20.23 -2.23 -4.45
C PHE A 274 -20.88 -2.88 -3.22
N HIS A 275 -21.97 -2.33 -2.75
CA HIS A 275 -22.84 -2.98 -1.78
C HIS A 275 -24.02 -3.62 -2.51
N ILE A 276 -23.99 -4.93 -2.66
CA ILE A 276 -24.98 -5.72 -3.39
C ILE A 276 -25.98 -6.27 -2.39
N ILE A 277 -27.24 -5.90 -2.54
CA ILE A 277 -28.31 -6.20 -1.58
C ILE A 277 -29.32 -7.11 -2.24
N TYR A 278 -29.36 -8.36 -1.82
CA TYR A 278 -30.35 -9.32 -2.31
C TYR A 278 -31.62 -9.24 -1.51
N LYS A 279 -32.77 -9.24 -2.22
CA LYS A 279 -34.09 -9.29 -1.56
C LYS A 279 -34.24 -10.58 -0.79
N ASN A 280 -34.94 -10.51 0.34
CA ASN A 280 -35.41 -11.71 1.03
C ASN A 280 -36.50 -12.38 0.19
N ASN A 281 -36.49 -13.69 0.17
CA ASN A 281 -37.54 -14.47 -0.49
C ASN A 281 -38.77 -14.60 0.41
#